data_29fc049ddbea1d14de723d43d401c9a8
#
_entry.id   29fc049ddbea1d14de723d43d401c9a8
#
_cell.length_a   1.000
_cell.length_b   1.000
_cell.length_c   1.000
_cell.angle_alpha   90.00
_cell.angle_beta   90.00
_cell.angle_gamma   90.00
#
_symmetry.space_group_name_H-M   'P 1'
#
loop_
_entity.id
_entity.type
_entity.pdbx_description
1 polymer ?
#
loop_
_entity_poly.entity_id
_entity_poly.type
_entity_poly.pdbx_seq_one_letter_code
_entity_poly.pdbx_strand_id
1 'polypeptide(L)'
;MVRSIKGISFLYNKEIGYLEIIEEKDGISEISFLGNINIEERKKLYNISTESPLTKKCSKQLEEYFSGKRKEFNIKLDVIGTKFQKECWNSLLKIPYGETISYSDEAKIIGKDKAVRAVGSANGKNSIPIIIPCHRVVSKDGSLGGYSGGEGGNKGIKIKKYLLELEKILNKNIIANWILK
;
A
#
# COMPACT_ATOMS: atom_id res chain seq x y z
N MET A 1 -9.69 4.90 -22.16
CA MET A 1 -9.21 3.52 -22.37
C MET A 1 -10.02 2.60 -21.47
N VAL A 2 -10.66 1.59 -22.05
CA VAL A 2 -11.36 0.56 -21.27
C VAL A 2 -10.28 -0.26 -20.54
N ARG A 3 -10.38 -0.40 -19.22
CA ARG A 3 -9.47 -1.26 -18.43
C ARG A 3 -9.67 -2.71 -18.85
N SER A 4 -8.59 -3.40 -19.18
CA SER A 4 -8.63 -4.83 -19.53
C SER A 4 -8.37 -5.66 -18.28
N ILE A 5 -9.38 -5.79 -17.43
CA ILE A 5 -9.30 -6.55 -16.19
C ILE A 5 -9.34 -8.04 -16.50
N LYS A 6 -8.36 -8.79 -16.00
CA LYS A 6 -8.23 -10.25 -16.15
C LYS A 6 -8.75 -11.02 -14.93
N GLY A 7 -8.69 -10.39 -13.76
CA GLY A 7 -9.15 -11.01 -12.53
C GLY A 7 -9.34 -10.00 -11.43
N ILE A 8 -10.26 -10.30 -10.51
CA ILE A 8 -10.54 -9.51 -9.32
C ILE A 8 -10.71 -10.45 -8.15
N SER A 9 -10.07 -10.13 -7.04
CA SER A 9 -10.30 -10.78 -5.73
C SER A 9 -10.62 -9.75 -4.67
N PHE A 10 -11.36 -10.20 -3.67
CA PHE A 10 -11.67 -9.39 -2.49
C PHE A 10 -11.16 -10.13 -1.25
N LEU A 11 -10.42 -9.40 -0.42
CA LEU A 11 -9.90 -9.91 0.84
C LEU A 11 -10.46 -9.07 1.99
N TYR A 12 -11.01 -9.72 3.01
CA TYR A 12 -11.45 -9.04 4.23
C TYR A 12 -10.40 -9.10 5.32
N ASN A 13 -10.13 -7.95 5.93
CA ASN A 13 -9.33 -7.83 7.14
C ASN A 13 -10.12 -7.04 8.18
N LYS A 14 -10.20 -7.53 9.41
CA LYS A 14 -11.02 -6.95 10.48
C LYS A 14 -10.65 -5.51 10.86
N GLU A 15 -9.39 -5.10 10.68
CA GLU A 15 -8.88 -3.79 11.08
C GLU A 15 -9.07 -2.72 9.99
N ILE A 16 -9.03 -3.13 8.73
CA ILE A 16 -9.05 -2.21 7.58
C ILE A 16 -10.22 -2.42 6.61
N GLY A 17 -11.05 -3.45 6.86
CA GLY A 17 -12.17 -3.80 6.00
C GLY A 17 -11.76 -4.58 4.75
N TYR A 18 -12.53 -4.45 3.68
CA TYR A 18 -12.26 -5.10 2.40
C TYR A 18 -11.13 -4.45 1.63
N LEU A 19 -10.29 -5.29 1.05
CA LEU A 19 -9.34 -4.92 0.00
C LEU A 19 -9.83 -5.50 -1.32
N GLU A 20 -9.76 -4.72 -2.38
CA GLU A 20 -9.97 -5.13 -3.76
C GLU A 20 -8.62 -5.29 -4.44
N ILE A 21 -8.41 -6.40 -5.12
CA ILE A 21 -7.17 -6.75 -5.81
C ILE A 21 -7.50 -6.92 -7.28
N ILE A 22 -6.87 -6.14 -8.15
CA ILE A 22 -7.14 -6.16 -9.59
C ILE A 22 -5.90 -6.62 -10.34
N GLU A 23 -6.11 -7.60 -11.23
CA GLU A 23 -5.16 -7.99 -12.25
C GLU A 23 -5.53 -7.38 -13.60
N GLU A 24 -4.58 -6.72 -14.22
CA GLU A 24 -4.67 -6.29 -15.62
C GLU A 24 -3.60 -7.02 -16.48
N LYS A 25 -3.24 -6.44 -17.60
CA LYS A 25 -2.42 -7.05 -18.68
C LYS A 25 -1.29 -7.94 -18.22
N ASP A 26 -0.43 -7.46 -17.33
CA ASP A 26 0.86 -8.09 -17.05
C ASP A 26 1.07 -8.47 -15.58
N GLY A 27 0.12 -8.16 -14.70
CA GLY A 27 0.24 -8.44 -13.27
C GLY A 27 -0.83 -7.77 -12.43
N ILE A 28 -0.62 -7.76 -11.13
CA ILE A 28 -1.46 -6.98 -10.21
C ILE A 28 -1.20 -5.49 -10.45
N SER A 29 -2.25 -4.76 -10.82
CA SER A 29 -2.19 -3.33 -11.16
C SER A 29 -2.73 -2.44 -10.05
N GLU A 30 -3.60 -2.99 -9.18
CA GLU A 30 -4.23 -2.19 -8.13
C GLU A 30 -4.57 -3.02 -6.91
N ILE A 31 -4.40 -2.42 -5.73
CA ILE A 31 -4.95 -2.86 -4.46
C ILE A 31 -5.63 -1.64 -3.83
N SER A 32 -6.94 -1.72 -3.63
CA SER A 32 -7.74 -0.62 -3.08
C SER A 32 -8.31 -0.99 -1.71
N PHE A 33 -8.22 -0.07 -0.75
CA PHE A 33 -8.87 -0.22 0.55
C PHE A 33 -10.31 0.28 0.45
N LEU A 34 -11.27 -0.63 0.52
CA LEU A 34 -12.69 -0.31 0.41
C LEU A 34 -13.35 -0.03 1.77
N GLY A 35 -12.69 -0.43 2.87
CA GLY A 35 -13.30 -0.39 4.19
C GLY A 35 -14.46 -1.39 4.34
N ASN A 36 -15.43 -1.06 5.20
CA ASN A 36 -16.61 -1.91 5.42
C ASN A 36 -17.72 -1.49 4.44
N ILE A 37 -17.84 -2.21 3.34
CA ILE A 37 -18.85 -1.99 2.29
C ILE A 37 -19.71 -3.23 2.06
N ASN A 38 -20.83 -3.08 1.36
CA ASN A 38 -21.56 -4.21 0.81
C ASN A 38 -20.78 -4.80 -0.38
N ILE A 39 -20.07 -5.90 -0.13
CA ILE A 39 -19.21 -6.53 -1.13
C ILE A 39 -19.98 -7.07 -2.34
N GLU A 40 -21.23 -7.50 -2.16
CA GLU A 40 -22.05 -8.04 -3.23
C GLU A 40 -22.47 -6.92 -4.21
N GLU A 41 -22.73 -5.71 -3.71
CA GLU A 41 -22.96 -4.55 -4.57
C GLU A 41 -21.68 -4.15 -5.33
N ARG A 42 -20.52 -4.21 -4.66
CA ARG A 42 -19.24 -3.91 -5.30
C ARG A 42 -18.92 -4.89 -6.42
N LYS A 43 -19.16 -6.19 -6.22
CA LYS A 43 -18.96 -7.23 -7.24
C LYS A 43 -19.81 -6.99 -8.49
N LYS A 44 -21.04 -6.48 -8.35
CA LYS A 44 -21.93 -6.19 -9.47
C LYS A 44 -21.39 -5.12 -10.44
N LEU A 45 -20.46 -4.27 -10.01
CA LEU A 45 -19.84 -3.25 -10.87
C LEU A 45 -18.90 -3.86 -11.92
N TYR A 46 -18.53 -5.10 -11.75
CA TYR A 46 -17.65 -5.81 -12.65
C TYR A 46 -18.42 -6.91 -13.40
N ASN A 47 -18.39 -6.85 -14.75
CA ASN A 47 -18.94 -7.94 -15.58
C ASN A 47 -18.08 -9.22 -15.51
N ILE A 48 -17.01 -9.20 -14.72
CA ILE A 48 -16.06 -10.27 -14.53
C ILE A 48 -16.13 -10.68 -13.05
N SER A 49 -16.65 -11.86 -12.80
CA SER A 49 -16.84 -12.39 -11.42
C SER A 49 -15.78 -13.42 -11.03
N THR A 50 -14.67 -13.52 -11.75
CA THR A 50 -13.73 -14.61 -11.55
C THR A 50 -12.39 -14.13 -11.05
N GLU A 51 -12.00 -14.68 -9.89
CA GLU A 51 -10.64 -14.63 -9.41
C GLU A 51 -9.70 -15.34 -10.40
N SER A 52 -8.61 -14.69 -10.76
CA SER A 52 -7.54 -15.34 -11.49
C SER A 52 -6.60 -16.11 -10.56
N PRO A 53 -5.77 -17.01 -11.10
CA PRO A 53 -4.70 -17.64 -10.31
C PRO A 53 -3.76 -16.62 -9.65
N LEU A 54 -3.51 -15.47 -10.31
CA LEU A 54 -2.62 -14.44 -9.78
C LEU A 54 -3.29 -13.63 -8.66
N THR A 55 -4.57 -13.24 -8.81
CA THR A 55 -5.30 -12.54 -7.72
C THR A 55 -5.50 -13.43 -6.52
N LYS A 56 -5.77 -14.74 -6.68
CA LYS A 56 -5.81 -15.73 -5.59
C LYS A 56 -4.47 -15.82 -4.86
N LYS A 57 -3.37 -15.91 -5.63
CA LYS A 57 -2.02 -15.92 -5.04
C LYS A 57 -1.73 -14.65 -4.26
N CYS A 58 -2.15 -13.49 -4.79
CA CYS A 58 -1.98 -12.20 -4.12
C CYS A 58 -2.78 -12.14 -2.82
N SER A 59 -4.06 -12.52 -2.84
CA SER A 59 -4.91 -12.60 -1.63
C SER A 59 -4.28 -13.48 -0.56
N LYS A 60 -3.83 -14.69 -0.92
CA LYS A 60 -3.15 -15.59 0.02
C LYS A 60 -1.90 -14.97 0.63
N GLN A 61 -1.07 -14.30 -0.17
CA GLN A 61 0.13 -13.65 0.36
C GLN A 61 -0.18 -12.46 1.27
N LEU A 62 -1.26 -11.72 0.99
CA LEU A 62 -1.74 -10.66 1.86
C LEU A 62 -2.31 -11.23 3.18
N GLU A 63 -3.05 -12.35 3.17
CA GLU A 63 -3.50 -13.03 4.38
C GLU A 63 -2.31 -13.48 5.25
N GLU A 64 -1.29 -14.06 4.62
CA GLU A 64 -0.05 -14.45 5.31
C GLU A 64 0.67 -13.22 5.90
N TYR A 65 0.70 -12.09 5.19
CA TYR A 65 1.26 -10.83 5.69
C TYR A 65 0.46 -10.31 6.88
N PHE A 66 -0.86 -10.24 6.80
CA PHE A 66 -1.70 -9.78 7.90
C PHE A 66 -1.66 -10.69 9.13
N SER A 67 -1.35 -11.98 8.95
CA SER A 67 -1.12 -12.92 10.05
C SER A 67 0.32 -12.92 10.57
N GLY A 68 1.20 -12.05 10.05
CA GLY A 68 2.61 -11.96 10.44
C GLY A 68 3.50 -13.09 9.94
N LYS A 69 2.98 -13.98 9.09
CA LYS A 69 3.71 -15.14 8.54
C LYS A 69 4.56 -14.80 7.32
N ARG A 70 4.26 -13.68 6.66
CA ARG A 70 4.95 -13.22 5.45
C ARG A 70 5.54 -11.83 5.65
N LYS A 71 6.77 -11.64 5.16
CA LYS A 71 7.49 -10.37 5.17
C LYS A 71 7.78 -9.83 3.76
N GLU A 72 7.81 -10.71 2.76
CA GLU A 72 8.15 -10.40 1.36
C GLU A 72 7.09 -10.95 0.42
N PHE A 73 6.83 -10.24 -0.68
CA PHE A 73 5.85 -10.62 -1.68
C PHE A 73 6.54 -11.14 -2.96
N ASN A 74 6.03 -12.26 -3.47
CA ASN A 74 6.44 -12.83 -4.76
C ASN A 74 5.24 -12.81 -5.72
N ILE A 75 4.87 -11.60 -6.14
CA ILE A 75 3.73 -11.31 -7.02
C ILE A 75 4.22 -10.51 -8.22
N LYS A 76 3.78 -10.90 -9.41
CA LYS A 76 4.02 -10.12 -10.63
C LYS A 76 3.16 -8.86 -10.57
N LEU A 77 3.79 -7.68 -10.70
CA LEU A 77 3.12 -6.38 -10.65
C LEU A 77 3.08 -5.76 -12.04
N ASP A 78 1.97 -5.08 -12.35
CA ASP A 78 1.81 -4.19 -13.50
C ASP A 78 1.76 -2.74 -13.00
N VAL A 79 2.94 -2.14 -12.83
CA VAL A 79 3.09 -0.81 -12.23
C VAL A 79 2.91 0.27 -13.29
N ILE A 80 1.78 0.98 -13.24
CA ILE A 80 1.44 2.07 -14.16
C ILE A 80 1.72 3.41 -13.48
N GLY A 81 2.56 4.24 -14.11
CA GLY A 81 2.93 5.55 -13.58
C GLY A 81 3.99 6.26 -14.42
N THR A 82 4.23 7.53 -14.10
CA THR A 82 5.31 8.31 -14.72
C THR A 82 6.68 7.74 -14.35
N LYS A 83 7.72 8.11 -15.10
CA LYS A 83 9.11 7.71 -14.78
C LYS A 83 9.47 8.05 -13.34
N PHE A 84 9.17 9.26 -12.89
CA PHE A 84 9.45 9.71 -11.52
C PHE A 84 8.70 8.86 -10.46
N GLN A 85 7.42 8.57 -10.67
CA GLN A 85 6.65 7.71 -9.76
C GLN A 85 7.25 6.31 -9.66
N LYS A 86 7.63 5.72 -10.80
CA LYS A 86 8.26 4.40 -10.84
C LYS A 86 9.62 4.40 -10.13
N GLU A 87 10.41 5.45 -10.25
CA GLU A 87 11.67 5.62 -9.50
C GLU A 87 11.41 5.63 -7.99
N CYS A 88 10.40 6.41 -7.51
CA CYS A 88 10.00 6.43 -6.11
C CYS A 88 9.55 5.03 -5.66
N TRP A 89 8.60 4.41 -6.36
CA TRP A 89 8.05 3.12 -5.96
C TRP A 89 9.08 1.99 -5.97
N ASN A 90 10.04 2.02 -6.89
CA ASN A 90 11.18 1.09 -6.89
C ASN A 90 12.11 1.28 -5.67
N SER A 91 12.23 2.52 -5.16
CA SER A 91 13.00 2.76 -3.93
C SER A 91 12.30 2.21 -2.70
N LEU A 92 10.95 2.25 -2.67
CA LEU A 92 10.16 1.70 -1.58
C LEU A 92 10.35 0.19 -1.41
N LEU A 93 10.46 -0.55 -2.51
CA LEU A 93 10.67 -2.01 -2.49
C LEU A 93 11.99 -2.43 -1.82
N LYS A 94 12.92 -1.48 -1.64
CA LYS A 94 14.21 -1.72 -0.97
C LYS A 94 14.15 -1.49 0.55
N ILE A 95 13.06 -0.94 1.07
CA ILE A 95 12.89 -0.71 2.52
C ILE A 95 12.52 -2.05 3.17
N PRO A 96 13.35 -2.58 4.08
CA PRO A 96 13.07 -3.87 4.70
C PRO A 96 11.76 -3.86 5.51
N TYR A 97 11.17 -5.05 5.68
CA TYR A 97 10.06 -5.25 6.59
C TYR A 97 10.45 -4.85 8.02
N GLY A 98 9.63 -4.04 8.64
CA GLY A 98 9.89 -3.58 9.99
C GLY A 98 10.78 -2.34 10.08
N GLU A 99 11.19 -1.73 8.98
CA GLU A 99 11.99 -0.51 8.95
C GLU A 99 11.22 0.66 8.33
N THR A 100 11.63 1.87 8.69
CA THR A 100 11.09 3.11 8.10
C THR A 100 12.22 4.03 7.66
N ILE A 101 11.95 4.82 6.62
CA ILE A 101 12.81 5.93 6.19
C ILE A 101 11.99 7.21 6.17
N SER A 102 12.67 8.37 6.17
CA SER A 102 11.96 9.64 5.96
C SER A 102 11.76 9.93 4.46
N TYR A 103 10.77 10.78 4.13
CA TYR A 103 10.60 11.29 2.76
C TYR A 103 11.87 11.97 2.23
N SER A 104 12.66 12.61 3.10
CA SER A 104 13.94 13.21 2.73
C SER A 104 15.00 12.17 2.40
N ASP A 105 15.01 11.03 3.10
CA ASP A 105 15.96 9.95 2.80
C ASP A 105 15.58 9.23 1.51
N GLU A 106 14.28 9.00 1.27
CA GLU A 106 13.81 8.49 -0.01
C GLU A 106 14.21 9.41 -1.18
N ALA A 107 14.05 10.74 -1.02
CA ALA A 107 14.48 11.72 -2.03
C ALA A 107 15.97 11.62 -2.33
N LYS A 108 16.82 11.40 -1.32
CA LYS A 108 18.27 11.18 -1.50
C LYS A 108 18.55 9.86 -2.21
N ILE A 109 17.87 8.78 -1.82
CA ILE A 109 18.03 7.44 -2.44
C ILE A 109 17.79 7.49 -3.95
N ILE A 110 16.81 8.29 -4.40
CA ILE A 110 16.54 8.44 -5.84
C ILE A 110 17.35 9.57 -6.50
N GLY A 111 18.34 10.17 -5.78
CA GLY A 111 19.20 11.25 -6.30
C GLY A 111 18.47 12.58 -6.56
N LYS A 112 17.42 12.88 -5.80
CA LYS A 112 16.56 14.06 -5.97
C LYS A 112 16.29 14.78 -4.65
N ASP A 113 17.32 15.15 -3.92
CA ASP A 113 17.28 15.67 -2.54
C ASP A 113 16.28 16.80 -2.32
N LYS A 114 16.08 17.65 -3.34
CA LYS A 114 15.15 18.79 -3.27
C LYS A 114 13.68 18.41 -3.55
N ALA A 115 13.41 17.17 -3.95
CA ALA A 115 12.10 16.72 -4.43
C ALA A 115 11.19 16.11 -3.33
N VAL A 116 11.43 16.37 -2.05
CA VAL A 116 10.74 15.71 -0.91
C VAL A 116 9.22 15.77 -1.02
N ARG A 117 8.63 16.92 -1.39
CA ARG A 117 7.17 17.05 -1.59
C ARG A 117 6.67 16.22 -2.76
N ALA A 118 7.45 16.19 -3.86
CA ALA A 118 7.09 15.39 -5.05
C ALA A 118 7.16 13.90 -4.77
N VAL A 119 8.13 13.44 -3.96
CA VAL A 119 8.23 12.06 -3.44
C VAL A 119 6.98 11.72 -2.63
N GLY A 120 6.58 12.56 -1.68
CA GLY A 120 5.34 12.35 -0.92
C GLY A 120 4.10 12.26 -1.82
N SER A 121 4.01 13.12 -2.85
CA SER A 121 2.92 13.06 -3.83
C SER A 121 2.97 11.79 -4.68
N ALA A 122 4.15 11.31 -5.07
CA ALA A 122 4.32 10.05 -5.80
C ALA A 122 3.90 8.85 -4.94
N ASN A 123 4.31 8.82 -3.67
CA ASN A 123 3.92 7.78 -2.71
C ASN A 123 2.40 7.75 -2.48
N GLY A 124 1.76 8.92 -2.43
CA GLY A 124 0.30 9.03 -2.33
C GLY A 124 -0.46 8.50 -3.56
N LYS A 125 0.22 8.36 -4.71
CA LYS A 125 -0.34 7.80 -5.95
C LYS A 125 0.01 6.33 -6.18
N ASN A 126 0.59 5.67 -5.18
CA ASN A 126 0.87 4.24 -5.25
C ASN A 126 -0.44 3.45 -5.35
N SER A 127 -0.64 2.79 -6.49
CA SER A 127 -1.83 1.97 -6.76
C SER A 127 -1.75 0.56 -6.17
N ILE A 128 -0.60 0.12 -5.66
CA ILE A 128 -0.38 -1.24 -5.15
C ILE A 128 0.17 -1.18 -3.71
N PRO A 129 -0.57 -0.53 -2.77
CA PRO A 129 -0.12 -0.39 -1.39
C PRO A 129 0.11 -1.76 -0.72
N ILE A 130 0.85 -1.78 0.37
CA ILE A 130 1.34 -2.94 1.09
C ILE A 130 2.46 -3.65 0.33
N ILE A 131 2.23 -4.12 -0.89
CA ILE A 131 3.26 -4.79 -1.71
C ILE A 131 4.35 -3.78 -2.08
N ILE A 132 3.96 -2.59 -2.54
CA ILE A 132 4.85 -1.42 -2.65
C ILE A 132 4.67 -0.61 -1.35
N PRO A 133 5.62 -0.69 -0.41
CA PRO A 133 5.37 -0.36 0.99
C PRO A 133 5.51 1.14 1.30
N CYS A 134 4.69 2.00 0.68
CA CYS A 134 4.69 3.44 0.94
C CYS A 134 4.34 3.81 2.40
N HIS A 135 3.75 2.88 3.17
CA HIS A 135 3.53 3.05 4.60
C HIS A 135 4.83 3.09 5.41
N ARG A 136 5.95 2.55 4.90
CA ARG A 136 7.28 2.59 5.55
C ARG A 136 7.98 3.95 5.43
N VAL A 137 7.39 4.91 4.71
CA VAL A 137 7.95 6.27 4.61
C VAL A 137 7.20 7.22 5.54
N VAL A 138 7.92 7.87 6.44
CA VAL A 138 7.39 8.76 7.48
C VAL A 138 7.99 10.16 7.37
N SER A 139 7.47 11.14 8.09
CA SER A 139 8.08 12.46 8.15
C SER A 139 9.38 12.43 8.97
N LYS A 140 10.28 13.39 8.75
CA LYS A 140 11.57 13.45 9.46
C LYS A 140 11.44 13.62 10.98
N ASP A 141 10.35 14.23 11.42
CA ASP A 141 10.01 14.41 12.84
C ASP A 141 9.35 13.15 13.46
N GLY A 142 9.27 12.05 12.70
CA GLY A 142 8.63 10.80 13.07
C GLY A 142 7.12 10.81 12.88
N SER A 143 6.51 11.91 12.40
CA SER A 143 5.08 11.94 12.12
C SER A 143 4.71 11.07 10.92
N LEU A 144 3.51 10.41 10.93
CA LEU A 144 3.14 9.44 9.90
C LEU A 144 3.01 10.09 8.51
N GLY A 145 2.80 11.41 8.46
CA GLY A 145 2.46 12.06 7.21
C GLY A 145 1.12 11.55 6.65
N GLY A 146 0.84 11.86 5.40
CA GLY A 146 -0.36 11.37 4.73
C GLY A 146 -0.25 9.89 4.31
N TYR A 147 -1.40 9.25 4.12
CA TYR A 147 -1.49 7.93 3.48
C TYR A 147 -2.77 7.88 2.65
N SER A 148 -2.63 7.67 1.34
CA SER A 148 -3.76 7.72 0.41
C SER A 148 -4.33 6.35 0.07
N GLY A 149 -3.89 5.31 0.75
CA GLY A 149 -4.46 3.97 0.61
C GLY A 149 -5.91 3.93 1.09
N GLY A 150 -6.82 4.43 0.27
CA GLY A 150 -8.20 4.69 0.61
C GLY A 150 -8.48 6.20 0.73
N GLU A 151 -9.73 6.59 0.66
CA GLU A 151 -10.27 7.97 0.67
C GLU A 151 -9.60 8.95 1.65
N GLY A 152 -8.35 9.30 1.52
CA GLY A 152 -7.62 10.34 2.23
C GLY A 152 -7.98 10.63 3.71
N GLY A 153 -7.24 11.46 4.38
CA GLY A 153 -7.57 11.92 5.73
C GLY A 153 -7.34 10.88 6.83
N ASN A 154 -8.17 10.93 7.88
CA ASN A 154 -8.01 10.12 9.09
C ASN A 154 -8.05 8.60 8.86
N LYS A 155 -8.80 8.11 7.86
CA LYS A 155 -8.87 6.68 7.53
C LYS A 155 -7.51 6.16 7.03
N GLY A 156 -6.89 6.88 6.08
CA GLY A 156 -5.59 6.51 5.55
C GLY A 156 -4.52 6.44 6.65
N ILE A 157 -4.50 7.41 7.56
CA ILE A 157 -3.54 7.45 8.69
C ILE A 157 -3.74 6.24 9.61
N LYS A 158 -5.00 5.84 9.89
CA LYS A 158 -5.29 4.64 10.70
C LYS A 158 -4.76 3.36 10.05
N ILE A 159 -4.94 3.22 8.73
CA ILE A 159 -4.40 2.08 7.97
C ILE A 159 -2.87 2.06 8.04
N LYS A 160 -2.22 3.21 7.80
CA LYS A 160 -0.76 3.31 7.89
C LYS A 160 -0.24 2.92 9.27
N LYS A 161 -0.88 3.44 10.33
CA LYS A 161 -0.56 3.10 11.71
C LYS A 161 -0.67 1.60 11.95
N TYR A 162 -1.79 0.99 11.54
CA TYR A 162 -2.02 -0.45 11.67
C TYR A 162 -0.93 -1.28 10.96
N LEU A 163 -0.57 -0.92 9.72
CA LEU A 163 0.48 -1.63 8.97
C LEU A 163 1.84 -1.53 9.66
N LEU A 164 2.20 -0.34 10.18
CA LEU A 164 3.43 -0.14 10.91
C LEU A 164 3.46 -0.91 12.24
N GLU A 165 2.34 -0.96 12.96
CA GLU A 165 2.20 -1.76 14.18
C GLU A 165 2.31 -3.26 13.90
N LEU A 166 1.69 -3.72 12.83
CA LEU A 166 1.79 -5.10 12.36
C LEU A 166 3.24 -5.49 12.08
N GLU A 167 4.00 -4.59 11.46
CA GLU A 167 5.42 -4.80 11.19
C GLU A 167 6.34 -4.58 12.42
N LYS A 168 5.77 -4.28 13.60
CA LYS A 168 6.49 -4.04 14.87
C LYS A 168 7.44 -2.84 14.85
N ILE A 169 7.16 -1.82 14.05
CA ILE A 169 7.98 -0.61 13.93
C ILE A 169 7.63 0.42 15.02
N LEU A 170 6.39 0.42 15.49
CA LEU A 170 5.99 1.34 16.55
C LEU A 170 6.49 0.83 17.91
N ASN A 171 7.76 1.11 18.20
CA ASN A 171 8.26 0.99 19.56
C ASN A 171 7.44 1.89 20.49
N LYS A 172 7.18 1.45 21.74
CA LYS A 172 6.39 2.18 22.75
C LYS A 172 6.78 3.66 22.90
N ASN A 173 8.04 4.02 22.60
CA ASN A 173 8.55 5.39 22.67
C ASN A 173 8.07 6.33 21.55
N ILE A 174 7.72 5.80 20.36
CA ILE A 174 7.16 6.59 19.25
C ILE A 174 5.67 6.83 19.50
N ILE A 175 4.96 5.83 20.04
CA ILE A 175 3.53 5.96 20.41
C ILE A 175 3.34 7.04 21.48
N ALA A 176 4.22 7.12 22.48
CA ALA A 176 4.14 8.13 23.54
C ALA A 176 4.21 9.57 23.01
N ASN A 177 5.04 9.83 21.99
CA ASN A 177 5.17 11.16 21.36
C ASN A 177 3.97 11.54 20.47
N TRP A 178 3.07 10.60 20.16
CA TRP A 178 1.91 10.80 19.31
C TRP A 178 0.60 11.00 20.06
N ILE A 179 0.52 10.47 21.29
CA ILE A 179 -0.65 10.61 22.17
C ILE A 179 -0.66 11.97 22.87
N LEU A 180 0.51 12.65 22.93
CA LEU A 180 0.71 13.90 23.67
C LEU A 180 0.75 15.16 22.75
N LYS A 181 0.45 15.05 21.48
CA LYS A 181 0.23 16.19 20.55
C LYS A 181 -1.18 16.13 19.93
#